data_63d96e8d8a35caaa945cb4761c39d9e8
#
_entry.id   63d96e8d8a35caaa945cb4761c39d9e8
#
_cell.length_a   1.000
_cell.length_b   1.000
_cell.length_c   1.000
_cell.angle_alpha   90.00
_cell.angle_beta   90.00
_cell.angle_gamma   90.00
#
_symmetry.space_group_name_H-M   'P 1'
#
loop_
_entity.id
_entity.type
_entity.pdbx_description
1 polymer ?
#
loop_
_entity_poly.entity_id
_entity_poly.type
_entity_poly.pdbx_seq_one_letter_code
_entity_poly.pdbx_strand_id
1 'polypeptide(L)'
;MKDIKLLSLVVPAYKQEKTIIEDIKNLQKVLSTLPFKHEIIVVVDGDHDNTFKNAEKQKCKEVIVLGYKNNIGKGFAIKHGVEKARGDIIGFIDAGMDINPTEISIALDIMNWNKADIVVGSKLHPESKVKYPIQRKILSWGYRNFTHMLFGFDVKDTQVGFKLFKGKVAKEVFSRIIVKRFAFDIEVLTVAQKLGYTKIYEAPIKLNFTGVSSITSGSFWKVIYSMLWDTAAVFYRLRILHYYDKK
;
A
#
# COMPACT_ATOMS: atom_id res chain seq x y z
N MET A 1 -8.74 19.21 -7.43
CA MET A 1 -8.26 19.23 -6.02
C MET A 1 -9.04 20.19 -5.10
N LYS A 2 -9.97 21.00 -5.63
CA LYS A 2 -10.74 21.96 -4.79
C LYS A 2 -11.58 21.31 -3.67
N ASP A 3 -11.93 20.03 -3.80
CA ASP A 3 -12.79 19.33 -2.84
C ASP A 3 -12.02 18.49 -1.81
N ILE A 4 -10.68 18.39 -1.94
CA ILE A 4 -9.85 17.64 -0.99
C ILE A 4 -9.50 18.56 0.18
N LYS A 5 -9.94 18.18 1.39
CA LYS A 5 -9.62 18.90 2.63
C LYS A 5 -8.55 18.21 3.45
N LEU A 6 -8.51 16.88 3.40
CA LEU A 6 -7.60 16.06 4.20
C LEU A 6 -7.09 14.84 3.42
N LEU A 7 -5.79 14.63 3.44
CA LEU A 7 -5.12 13.40 3.00
C LEU A 7 -4.68 12.60 4.23
N SER A 8 -5.08 11.34 4.34
CA SER A 8 -4.54 10.40 5.32
C SER A 8 -3.57 9.44 4.64
N LEU A 9 -2.34 9.38 5.13
CA LEU A 9 -1.31 8.48 4.60
C LEU A 9 -0.92 7.45 5.66
N VAL A 10 -1.21 6.18 5.40
CA VAL A 10 -0.85 5.06 6.27
C VAL A 10 0.56 4.57 5.91
N VAL A 11 1.40 4.40 6.92
CA VAL A 11 2.78 3.91 6.79
C VAL A 11 2.93 2.65 7.63
N PRO A 12 2.80 1.45 7.03
CA PRO A 12 3.08 0.21 7.73
C PRO A 12 4.59 0.08 7.97
N ALA A 13 4.99 -0.18 9.22
CA ALA A 13 6.39 -0.28 9.61
C ALA A 13 6.65 -1.59 10.36
N TYR A 14 7.69 -2.33 9.95
CA TYR A 14 8.17 -3.54 10.61
C TYR A 14 9.68 -3.59 10.58
N LYS A 15 10.32 -3.59 11.75
CA LYS A 15 11.79 -3.56 11.89
C LYS A 15 12.45 -2.40 11.14
N GLN A 16 11.96 -1.20 11.39
CA GLN A 16 12.39 0.06 10.76
C GLN A 16 13.06 1.01 11.76
N GLU A 17 13.64 0.50 12.84
CA GLU A 17 14.22 1.33 13.91
C GLU A 17 15.26 2.34 13.41
N LYS A 18 15.97 2.00 12.31
CA LYS A 18 17.04 2.83 11.74
C LYS A 18 16.52 3.94 10.82
N THR A 19 15.37 3.77 10.19
CA THR A 19 14.88 4.66 9.12
C THR A 19 13.61 5.41 9.49
N ILE A 20 12.77 4.88 10.39
CA ILE A 20 11.42 5.38 10.63
C ILE A 20 11.35 6.88 10.99
N ILE A 21 12.34 7.40 11.71
CA ILE A 21 12.39 8.82 12.06
C ILE A 21 12.56 9.69 10.80
N GLU A 22 13.50 9.30 9.94
CA GLU A 22 13.79 10.01 8.70
C GLU A 22 12.64 9.86 7.70
N ASP A 23 12.05 8.67 7.63
CA ASP A 23 10.88 8.38 6.80
C ASP A 23 9.72 9.32 7.14
N ILE A 24 9.39 9.47 8.43
CA ILE A 24 8.32 10.37 8.89
C ILE A 24 8.64 11.83 8.54
N LYS A 25 9.87 12.29 8.78
CA LYS A 25 10.29 13.66 8.48
C LYS A 25 10.21 13.95 6.98
N ASN A 26 10.65 13.03 6.13
CA ASN A 26 10.61 13.17 4.69
C ASN A 26 9.15 13.22 4.18
N LEU A 27 8.26 12.40 4.74
CA LEU A 27 6.84 12.46 4.44
C LEU A 27 6.22 13.79 4.89
N GLN A 28 6.49 14.25 6.11
CA GLN A 28 5.99 15.54 6.59
C GLN A 28 6.46 16.68 5.68
N LYS A 29 7.74 16.69 5.29
CA LYS A 29 8.30 17.70 4.38
C LYS A 29 7.58 17.73 3.04
N VAL A 30 7.32 16.58 2.43
CA VAL A 30 6.61 16.50 1.15
C VAL A 30 5.14 16.88 1.31
N LEU A 31 4.46 16.32 2.31
CA LEU A 31 3.03 16.55 2.51
C LEU A 31 2.73 18.00 2.91
N SER A 32 3.64 18.71 3.59
CA SER A 32 3.49 20.13 3.91
C SER A 32 3.49 21.05 2.69
N THR A 33 3.95 20.59 1.53
CA THR A 33 3.87 21.35 0.27
C THR A 33 2.50 21.26 -0.42
N LEU A 34 1.63 20.36 0.04
CA LEU A 34 0.31 20.17 -0.54
C LEU A 34 -0.67 21.29 -0.09
N PRO A 35 -1.63 21.70 -0.92
CA PRO A 35 -2.55 22.80 -0.63
C PRO A 35 -3.70 22.43 0.33
N PHE A 36 -3.64 21.28 0.98
CA PHE A 36 -4.66 20.78 1.91
C PHE A 36 -4.03 20.09 3.13
N LYS A 37 -4.82 19.85 4.17
CA LYS A 37 -4.35 19.22 5.40
C LYS A 37 -3.96 17.76 5.15
N HIS A 38 -3.06 17.27 5.98
CA HIS A 38 -2.64 15.86 5.93
C HIS A 38 -2.51 15.29 7.34
N GLU A 39 -2.58 13.97 7.42
CA GLU A 39 -2.21 13.18 8.59
C GLU A 39 -1.40 11.95 8.14
N ILE A 40 -0.38 11.61 8.89
CA ILE A 40 0.45 10.41 8.72
C ILE A 40 0.08 9.44 9.83
N ILE A 41 -0.30 8.23 9.47
CA ILE A 41 -0.68 7.19 10.42
C ILE A 41 0.36 6.07 10.30
N VAL A 42 1.34 6.10 11.19
CA VAL A 42 2.36 5.05 11.28
C VAL A 42 1.78 3.87 12.04
N VAL A 43 1.82 2.68 11.45
CA VAL A 43 1.34 1.45 12.10
C VAL A 43 2.49 0.47 12.22
N VAL A 44 2.97 0.27 13.44
CA VAL A 44 4.09 -0.64 13.73
C VAL A 44 3.55 -2.05 13.91
N ASP A 45 3.94 -2.96 13.00
CA ASP A 45 3.48 -4.35 12.91
C ASP A 45 4.36 -5.27 13.78
N GLY A 46 4.14 -5.19 15.08
CA GLY A 46 4.86 -5.97 16.10
C GLY A 46 6.00 -5.18 16.76
N ASP A 47 6.17 -5.41 18.05
CA ASP A 47 7.17 -4.75 18.91
C ASP A 47 8.44 -5.63 18.99
N HIS A 48 9.24 -5.64 17.91
CA HIS A 48 10.43 -6.50 17.78
C HIS A 48 11.76 -5.73 17.83
N ASP A 49 11.71 -4.39 17.76
CA ASP A 49 12.86 -3.49 17.83
C ASP A 49 12.41 -2.10 18.31
N ASN A 50 13.27 -1.08 18.21
CA ASN A 50 12.92 0.27 18.63
C ASN A 50 12.04 1.05 17.64
N THR A 51 11.44 0.42 16.63
CA THR A 51 10.62 1.11 15.61
C THR A 51 9.47 1.90 16.27
N PHE A 52 8.72 1.28 17.16
CA PHE A 52 7.60 1.95 17.85
C PHE A 52 8.08 3.14 18.69
N LYS A 53 9.08 2.92 19.54
CA LYS A 53 9.67 3.96 20.40
C LYS A 53 10.22 5.14 19.58
N ASN A 54 10.82 4.87 18.43
CA ASN A 54 11.37 5.90 17.56
C ASN A 54 10.28 6.67 16.81
N ALA A 55 9.22 5.98 16.34
CA ALA A 55 8.06 6.62 15.73
C ALA A 55 7.31 7.52 16.74
N GLU A 56 7.11 7.08 17.98
CA GLU A 56 6.47 7.86 19.06
C GLU A 56 7.16 9.20 19.33
N LYS A 57 8.49 9.29 19.15
CA LYS A 57 9.23 10.56 19.25
C LYS A 57 8.84 11.60 18.19
N GLN A 58 8.24 11.15 17.08
CA GLN A 58 7.78 12.02 15.99
C GLN A 58 6.28 12.35 16.07
N LYS A 59 5.59 11.86 17.10
CA LYS A 59 4.16 12.08 17.30
C LYS A 59 3.85 13.55 17.47
N CYS A 60 2.90 14.03 16.71
CA CYS A 60 2.40 15.41 16.76
C CYS A 60 0.95 15.43 16.27
N LYS A 61 0.40 16.62 16.01
CA LYS A 61 -0.98 16.76 15.54
C LYS A 61 -1.23 16.06 14.19
N GLU A 62 -0.23 16.07 13.32
CA GLU A 62 -0.28 15.50 11.98
C GLU A 62 0.26 14.06 11.92
N VAL A 63 0.92 13.56 13.00
CA VAL A 63 1.52 12.23 13.04
C VAL A 63 0.88 11.41 14.17
N ILE A 64 0.20 10.37 13.79
CA ILE A 64 -0.43 9.39 14.68
C ILE A 64 0.41 8.12 14.63
N VAL A 65 0.74 7.57 15.78
CA VAL A 65 1.48 6.30 15.89
C VAL A 65 0.58 5.27 16.51
N LEU A 66 0.44 4.15 15.83
CA LEU A 66 -0.30 2.97 16.26
C LEU A 66 0.65 1.77 16.25
N GLY A 67 0.35 0.77 17.05
CA GLY A 67 1.15 -0.47 17.07
C GLY A 67 0.48 -1.54 17.92
N TYR A 68 0.98 -2.75 17.78
CA TYR A 68 0.55 -3.92 18.54
C TYR A 68 1.73 -4.89 18.74
N LYS A 69 1.63 -5.76 19.73
CA LYS A 69 2.75 -6.59 20.20
C LYS A 69 3.27 -7.61 19.18
N ASN A 70 2.37 -8.29 18.48
CA ASN A 70 2.72 -9.42 17.62
C ASN A 70 2.68 -9.01 16.14
N ASN A 71 3.66 -9.43 15.32
CA ASN A 71 3.59 -9.25 13.87
C ASN A 71 2.41 -10.06 13.28
N ILE A 72 1.47 -9.35 12.66
CA ILE A 72 0.27 -9.93 12.02
C ILE A 72 0.42 -9.92 10.50
N GLY A 73 1.07 -8.89 9.97
CA GLY A 73 1.38 -8.74 8.55
C GLY A 73 0.96 -7.38 7.98
N LYS A 74 1.61 -7.01 6.87
CA LYS A 74 1.47 -5.70 6.22
C LYS A 74 0.01 -5.32 5.91
N GLY A 75 -0.78 -6.27 5.36
CA GLY A 75 -2.18 -6.02 5.02
C GLY A 75 -3.02 -5.67 6.25
N PHE A 76 -2.77 -6.32 7.38
CA PHE A 76 -3.43 -5.99 8.64
C PHE A 76 -3.02 -4.60 9.15
N ALA A 77 -1.73 -4.28 9.10
CA ALA A 77 -1.23 -2.96 9.52
C ALA A 77 -1.88 -1.82 8.72
N ILE A 78 -1.95 -1.98 7.39
CA ILE A 78 -2.61 -1.00 6.52
C ILE A 78 -4.10 -0.90 6.84
N LYS A 79 -4.81 -2.03 6.95
CA LYS A 79 -6.24 -2.05 7.33
C LYS A 79 -6.47 -1.31 8.65
N HIS A 80 -5.66 -1.59 9.66
CA HIS A 80 -5.75 -0.94 10.97
C HIS A 80 -5.53 0.58 10.88
N GLY A 81 -4.57 1.04 10.06
CA GLY A 81 -4.36 2.46 9.79
C GLY A 81 -5.53 3.10 9.03
N VAL A 82 -6.05 2.43 7.99
CA VAL A 82 -7.21 2.90 7.22
C VAL A 82 -8.45 3.04 8.10
N GLU A 83 -8.67 2.15 9.07
CA GLU A 83 -9.78 2.25 10.03
C GLU A 83 -9.72 3.57 10.84
N LYS A 84 -8.53 4.07 11.15
CA LYS A 84 -8.32 5.33 11.90
C LYS A 84 -8.25 6.57 11.02
N ALA A 85 -7.98 6.41 9.73
CA ALA A 85 -7.86 7.51 8.77
C ALA A 85 -9.17 8.28 8.60
N ARG A 86 -9.09 9.59 8.39
CA ARG A 86 -10.24 10.51 8.27
C ARG A 86 -10.27 11.28 6.96
N GLY A 87 -9.28 11.06 6.09
CA GLY A 87 -9.08 11.82 4.87
C GLY A 87 -10.14 11.61 3.80
N ASP A 88 -10.35 12.64 3.00
CA ASP A 88 -11.12 12.55 1.75
C ASP A 88 -10.39 11.66 0.73
N ILE A 89 -9.06 11.65 0.84
CA ILE A 89 -8.18 10.66 0.19
C ILE A 89 -7.45 9.91 1.29
N ILE A 90 -7.41 8.58 1.18
CA ILE A 90 -6.67 7.69 2.06
C ILE A 90 -5.71 6.89 1.21
N GLY A 91 -4.44 6.89 1.59
CA GLY A 91 -3.43 6.09 0.88
C GLY A 91 -2.51 5.37 1.85
N PHE A 92 -1.64 4.56 1.28
CA PHE A 92 -0.53 3.99 2.02
C PHE A 92 0.76 4.05 1.20
N ILE A 93 1.89 4.13 1.90
CA ILE A 93 3.23 4.04 1.34
C ILE A 93 4.10 3.21 2.29
N ASP A 94 4.96 2.35 1.73
CA ASP A 94 5.85 1.52 2.52
C ASP A 94 6.90 2.37 3.27
N ALA A 95 7.19 2.00 4.51
CA ALA A 95 8.35 2.52 5.24
C ALA A 95 9.67 2.10 4.55
N GLY A 96 10.77 2.83 4.85
CA GLY A 96 12.06 2.63 4.21
C GLY A 96 12.26 3.46 2.95
N MET A 97 11.24 4.18 2.50
CA MET A 97 11.27 5.15 1.39
C MET A 97 11.91 4.64 0.10
N ASP A 98 11.76 3.34 -0.19
CA ASP A 98 12.12 2.79 -1.50
C ASP A 98 11.40 3.55 -2.64
N ILE A 99 10.17 4.02 -2.39
CA ILE A 99 9.40 4.89 -3.27
C ILE A 99 9.56 6.33 -2.78
N ASN A 100 9.95 7.23 -3.70
CA ASN A 100 10.12 8.63 -3.37
C ASN A 100 8.76 9.26 -2.98
N PRO A 101 8.62 9.89 -1.80
CA PRO A 101 7.38 10.53 -1.38
C PRO A 101 6.84 11.60 -2.33
N THR A 102 7.68 12.21 -3.16
CA THR A 102 7.25 13.20 -4.17
C THR A 102 6.28 12.63 -5.20
N GLU A 103 6.26 11.30 -5.40
CA GLU A 103 5.34 10.63 -6.31
C GLU A 103 3.87 10.73 -5.82
N ILE A 104 3.66 11.07 -4.56
CA ILE A 104 2.31 11.31 -3.99
C ILE A 104 1.61 12.46 -4.75
N SER A 105 2.33 13.53 -5.06
CA SER A 105 1.77 14.68 -5.79
C SER A 105 1.30 14.28 -7.19
N ILE A 106 2.12 13.51 -7.92
CA ILE A 106 1.78 13.01 -9.26
C ILE A 106 0.55 12.11 -9.20
N ALA A 107 0.49 11.20 -8.23
CA ALA A 107 -0.65 10.31 -8.06
C ALA A 107 -1.95 11.08 -7.71
N LEU A 108 -1.85 12.14 -6.92
CA LEU A 108 -2.98 13.03 -6.61
C LEU A 108 -3.48 13.79 -7.86
N ASP A 109 -2.56 14.26 -8.71
CA ASP A 109 -2.92 14.89 -9.99
C ASP A 109 -3.63 13.91 -10.91
N ILE A 110 -3.11 12.69 -11.06
CA ILE A 110 -3.75 11.61 -11.85
C ILE A 110 -5.14 11.31 -11.28
N MET A 111 -5.27 11.20 -9.97
CA MET A 111 -6.56 10.97 -9.30
C MET A 111 -7.58 12.06 -9.63
N ASN A 112 -7.15 13.31 -9.59
CA ASN A 112 -8.01 14.47 -9.85
C ASN A 112 -8.42 14.56 -11.33
N TRP A 113 -7.48 14.45 -12.27
CA TRP A 113 -7.73 14.58 -13.70
C TRP A 113 -8.65 13.50 -14.23
N ASN A 114 -8.42 12.25 -13.79
CA ASN A 114 -9.19 11.09 -14.26
C ASN A 114 -10.42 10.82 -13.40
N LYS A 115 -10.67 11.60 -12.35
CA LYS A 115 -11.71 11.32 -11.33
C LYS A 115 -11.61 9.88 -10.83
N ALA A 116 -10.35 9.39 -10.67
CA ALA A 116 -10.05 8.02 -10.32
C ALA A 116 -10.61 7.64 -8.95
N ASP A 117 -11.03 6.41 -8.79
CA ASP A 117 -11.41 5.85 -7.50
C ASP A 117 -10.17 5.38 -6.73
N ILE A 118 -9.19 4.85 -7.48
CA ILE A 118 -7.93 4.34 -6.96
C ILE A 118 -6.80 4.74 -7.92
N VAL A 119 -5.66 5.13 -7.36
CA VAL A 119 -4.40 5.28 -8.10
C VAL A 119 -3.37 4.35 -7.48
N VAL A 120 -2.74 3.52 -8.30
CA VAL A 120 -1.67 2.59 -7.89
C VAL A 120 -0.34 3.06 -8.44
N GLY A 121 0.70 3.03 -7.64
CA GLY A 121 2.06 3.19 -8.16
C GLY A 121 2.40 2.00 -9.05
N SER A 122 3.08 2.23 -10.18
CA SER A 122 3.44 1.17 -11.11
C SER A 122 4.90 1.24 -11.51
N LYS A 123 5.63 0.15 -11.30
CA LYS A 123 7.00 -0.05 -11.81
C LYS A 123 7.04 -0.18 -13.32
N LEU A 124 5.90 -0.47 -13.92
CA LEU A 124 5.74 -0.75 -15.35
C LEU A 124 5.20 0.44 -16.14
N HIS A 125 4.91 1.54 -15.45
CA HIS A 125 4.56 2.78 -16.13
C HIS A 125 5.74 3.26 -16.99
N PRO A 126 5.53 3.76 -18.23
CA PRO A 126 6.62 4.17 -19.13
C PRO A 126 7.58 5.19 -18.51
N GLU A 127 7.08 6.08 -17.67
CA GLU A 127 7.87 7.12 -17.00
C GLU A 127 8.51 6.67 -15.67
N SER A 128 8.29 5.43 -15.25
CA SER A 128 8.86 4.92 -14.01
C SER A 128 10.35 4.69 -14.11
N LYS A 129 11.09 5.11 -13.09
CA LYS A 129 12.54 4.90 -12.98
C LYS A 129 12.81 3.86 -11.90
N VAL A 130 13.10 2.64 -12.32
CA VAL A 130 13.22 1.47 -11.45
C VAL A 130 14.53 0.74 -11.68
N LYS A 131 15.35 0.63 -10.63
CA LYS A 131 16.59 -0.17 -10.64
C LYS A 131 16.42 -1.34 -9.69
N TYR A 132 16.27 -2.56 -10.21
CA TYR A 132 16.26 -3.77 -9.40
C TYR A 132 16.73 -5.02 -10.18
N PRO A 133 17.19 -6.09 -9.50
CA PRO A 133 17.81 -7.27 -10.12
C PRO A 133 16.90 -8.01 -11.10
N ILE A 134 17.48 -8.56 -12.18
CA ILE A 134 16.77 -9.30 -13.25
C ILE A 134 15.95 -10.47 -12.72
N GLN A 135 16.46 -11.21 -11.75
CA GLN A 135 15.76 -12.35 -11.13
C GLN A 135 14.39 -11.95 -10.53
N ARG A 136 14.33 -10.77 -9.90
CA ARG A 136 13.06 -10.23 -9.38
C ARG A 136 12.11 -9.80 -10.49
N LYS A 137 12.64 -9.36 -11.65
CA LYS A 137 11.80 -9.02 -12.81
C LYS A 137 11.04 -10.23 -13.34
N ILE A 138 11.73 -11.37 -13.47
CA ILE A 138 11.16 -12.63 -13.99
C ILE A 138 10.04 -13.12 -13.06
N LEU A 139 10.29 -13.15 -11.74
CA LEU A 139 9.29 -13.58 -10.76
C LEU A 139 8.07 -12.64 -10.71
N SER A 140 8.31 -11.34 -10.75
CA SER A 140 7.23 -10.36 -10.80
C SER A 140 6.41 -10.50 -12.09
N TRP A 141 7.05 -10.80 -13.21
CA TRP A 141 6.38 -11.04 -14.49
C TRP A 141 5.48 -12.29 -14.43
N GLY A 142 6.00 -13.41 -13.91
CA GLY A 142 5.23 -14.65 -13.75
C GLY A 142 4.01 -14.47 -12.84
N TYR A 143 4.22 -13.88 -11.66
CA TYR A 143 3.13 -13.64 -10.70
C TYR A 143 2.08 -12.67 -11.25
N ARG A 144 2.50 -11.62 -11.94
CA ARG A 144 1.59 -10.68 -12.61
C ARG A 144 0.69 -11.38 -13.62
N ASN A 145 1.28 -12.17 -14.56
CA ASN A 145 0.49 -12.88 -15.55
C ASN A 145 -0.50 -13.85 -14.91
N PHE A 146 -0.08 -14.53 -13.84
CA PHE A 146 -0.95 -15.39 -13.05
C PHE A 146 -2.14 -14.62 -12.45
N THR A 147 -1.89 -13.48 -11.82
CA THR A 147 -2.96 -12.67 -11.22
C THR A 147 -3.86 -12.02 -12.26
N HIS A 148 -3.31 -11.58 -13.41
CA HIS A 148 -4.10 -11.09 -14.54
C HIS A 148 -5.06 -12.15 -15.08
N MET A 149 -4.56 -13.38 -15.26
CA MET A 149 -5.39 -14.50 -15.73
C MET A 149 -6.54 -14.82 -14.76
N LEU A 150 -6.31 -14.73 -13.46
CA LEU A 150 -7.32 -15.06 -12.45
C LEU A 150 -8.36 -13.95 -12.24
N PHE A 151 -7.94 -12.69 -12.26
CA PHE A 151 -8.77 -11.56 -11.80
C PHE A 151 -9.12 -10.54 -12.91
N GLY A 152 -8.43 -10.56 -14.03
CA GLY A 152 -8.70 -9.65 -15.16
C GLY A 152 -8.46 -8.18 -14.83
N PHE A 153 -7.36 -7.87 -14.13
CA PHE A 153 -7.03 -6.48 -13.81
C PHE A 153 -6.61 -5.68 -15.05
N ASP A 154 -7.09 -4.44 -15.17
CA ASP A 154 -6.63 -3.50 -16.19
C ASP A 154 -5.27 -2.88 -15.85
N VAL A 155 -4.86 -2.88 -14.57
CA VAL A 155 -3.58 -2.35 -14.11
C VAL A 155 -2.47 -3.38 -14.23
N LYS A 156 -1.29 -2.95 -14.68
CA LYS A 156 -0.14 -3.82 -14.92
C LYS A 156 0.62 -4.20 -13.65
N ASP A 157 0.66 -3.31 -12.64
CA ASP A 157 1.40 -3.55 -11.41
C ASP A 157 0.49 -3.42 -10.17
N THR A 158 0.08 -4.56 -9.65
CA THR A 158 -0.86 -4.61 -8.52
C THR A 158 -0.18 -4.56 -7.15
N GLN A 159 1.15 -4.80 -7.07
CA GLN A 159 1.84 -5.08 -5.80
C GLN A 159 2.81 -4.00 -5.33
N VAL A 160 2.75 -2.81 -5.90
CA VAL A 160 3.57 -1.68 -5.41
C VAL A 160 3.07 -1.20 -4.06
N GLY A 161 3.99 -0.98 -3.15
CA GLY A 161 3.72 -0.48 -1.80
C GLY A 161 3.29 0.99 -1.74
N PHE A 162 2.59 1.46 -2.77
CA PHE A 162 2.02 2.81 -2.82
C PHE A 162 0.68 2.79 -3.56
N LYS A 163 -0.37 3.20 -2.88
CA LYS A 163 -1.70 3.36 -3.46
C LYS A 163 -2.46 4.50 -2.79
N LEU A 164 -3.28 5.20 -3.57
CA LEU A 164 -4.22 6.21 -3.10
C LEU A 164 -5.65 5.80 -3.47
N PHE A 165 -6.58 6.07 -2.59
CA PHE A 165 -8.00 5.77 -2.73
C PHE A 165 -8.82 7.02 -2.38
N LYS A 166 -9.98 7.20 -3.01
CA LYS A 166 -11.00 8.05 -2.39
C LYS A 166 -11.32 7.53 -0.99
N GLY A 167 -11.50 8.40 -0.01
CA GLY A 167 -11.69 8.00 1.39
C GLY A 167 -12.84 7.00 1.57
N LYS A 168 -13.99 7.24 0.91
CA LYS A 168 -15.12 6.31 0.90
C LYS A 168 -14.74 4.93 0.34
N VAL A 169 -14.00 4.90 -0.77
CA VAL A 169 -13.56 3.65 -1.41
C VAL A 169 -12.62 2.87 -0.48
N ALA A 170 -11.63 3.55 0.13
CA ALA A 170 -10.74 2.92 1.10
C ALA A 170 -11.52 2.28 2.24
N LYS A 171 -12.41 3.05 2.89
CA LYS A 171 -13.20 2.54 4.02
C LYS A 171 -14.03 1.32 3.65
N GLU A 172 -14.69 1.36 2.51
CA GLU A 172 -15.55 0.28 2.07
C GLU A 172 -14.77 -0.97 1.67
N VAL A 173 -13.67 -0.82 0.93
CA VAL A 173 -12.82 -1.92 0.49
C VAL A 173 -12.10 -2.57 1.67
N PHE A 174 -11.42 -1.77 2.50
CA PHE A 174 -10.64 -2.30 3.62
C PHE A 174 -11.50 -2.92 4.72
N SER A 175 -12.78 -2.56 4.85
CA SER A 175 -13.68 -3.25 5.78
C SER A 175 -13.91 -4.73 5.40
N ARG A 176 -13.79 -5.08 4.12
CA ARG A 176 -14.10 -6.43 3.58
C ARG A 176 -12.88 -7.32 3.40
N ILE A 177 -11.66 -6.78 3.37
CA ILE A 177 -10.45 -7.59 3.17
C ILE A 177 -10.13 -8.44 4.39
N ILE A 178 -9.57 -9.64 4.14
CA ILE A 178 -9.22 -10.62 5.17
C ILE A 178 -7.73 -10.94 5.14
N VAL A 179 -7.08 -10.86 3.97
CA VAL A 179 -5.66 -11.19 3.82
C VAL A 179 -4.80 -10.23 4.64
N LYS A 180 -3.97 -10.79 5.51
CA LYS A 180 -3.17 -10.03 6.46
C LYS A 180 -1.76 -9.74 5.96
N ARG A 181 -1.27 -10.52 4.98
CA ARG A 181 0.10 -10.47 4.48
C ARG A 181 0.19 -9.87 3.07
N PHE A 182 1.16 -10.31 2.26
CA PHE A 182 1.52 -9.67 0.99
C PHE A 182 0.45 -9.74 -0.12
N ALA A 183 -0.38 -10.79 -0.15
CA ALA A 183 -1.43 -10.90 -1.16
C ALA A 183 -2.64 -9.97 -0.92
N PHE A 184 -2.63 -9.16 0.16
CA PHE A 184 -3.69 -8.18 0.42
C PHE A 184 -3.85 -7.18 -0.73
N ASP A 185 -2.77 -6.84 -1.44
CA ASP A 185 -2.79 -5.93 -2.58
C ASP A 185 -3.72 -6.43 -3.70
N ILE A 186 -3.71 -7.75 -3.95
CA ILE A 186 -4.61 -8.40 -4.91
C ILE A 186 -6.05 -8.36 -4.39
N GLU A 187 -6.24 -8.69 -3.12
CA GLU A 187 -7.57 -8.69 -2.50
C GLU A 187 -8.21 -7.30 -2.53
N VAL A 188 -7.44 -6.25 -2.20
CA VAL A 188 -7.91 -4.86 -2.22
C VAL A 188 -8.43 -4.46 -3.60
N LEU A 189 -7.69 -4.75 -4.67
CA LEU A 189 -8.11 -4.39 -6.03
C LEU A 189 -9.29 -5.26 -6.50
N THR A 190 -9.28 -6.55 -6.16
CA THR A 190 -10.37 -7.48 -6.45
C THR A 190 -11.68 -7.04 -5.80
N VAL A 191 -11.62 -6.68 -4.51
CA VAL A 191 -12.80 -6.19 -3.77
C VAL A 191 -13.27 -4.85 -4.33
N ALA A 192 -12.35 -3.95 -4.67
CA ALA A 192 -12.70 -2.66 -5.28
C ALA A 192 -13.46 -2.85 -6.61
N GLN A 193 -12.97 -3.70 -7.52
CA GLN A 193 -13.65 -4.00 -8.78
C GLN A 193 -15.02 -4.65 -8.54
N LYS A 194 -15.12 -5.58 -7.58
CA LYS A 194 -16.38 -6.24 -7.24
C LYS A 194 -17.43 -5.25 -6.72
N LEU A 195 -16.99 -4.20 -6.03
CA LEU A 195 -17.86 -3.11 -5.53
C LEU A 195 -18.19 -2.06 -6.61
N GLY A 196 -17.70 -2.22 -7.84
CA GLY A 196 -17.95 -1.31 -8.95
C GLY A 196 -16.96 -0.13 -9.04
N TYR A 197 -15.88 -0.12 -8.24
CA TYR A 197 -14.82 0.88 -8.32
C TYR A 197 -13.82 0.49 -9.43
N THR A 198 -14.15 0.83 -10.67
CA THR A 198 -13.38 0.42 -11.86
C THR A 198 -12.41 1.49 -12.37
N LYS A 199 -12.52 2.74 -11.89
CA LYS A 199 -11.63 3.83 -12.30
C LYS A 199 -10.30 3.72 -11.55
N ILE A 200 -9.47 2.73 -11.93
CA ILE A 200 -8.17 2.45 -11.36
C ILE A 200 -7.11 2.87 -12.35
N TYR A 201 -6.19 3.76 -11.96
CA TYR A 201 -5.14 4.31 -12.82
C TYR A 201 -3.77 4.03 -12.23
N GLU A 202 -2.77 3.95 -13.10
CA GLU A 202 -1.37 3.79 -12.71
C GLU A 202 -0.67 5.14 -12.65
N ALA A 203 0.18 5.34 -11.65
CA ALA A 203 1.08 6.47 -11.53
C ALA A 203 2.54 6.01 -11.69
N PRO A 204 3.39 6.79 -12.36
CA PRO A 204 4.82 6.51 -12.40
C PRO A 204 5.41 6.57 -11.00
N ILE A 205 6.46 5.78 -10.77
CA ILE A 205 7.22 5.81 -9.53
C ILE A 205 8.72 5.83 -9.79
N LYS A 206 9.45 6.49 -8.88
CA LYS A 206 10.90 6.36 -8.75
C LYS A 206 11.19 5.43 -7.60
N LEU A 207 11.76 4.28 -7.90
CA LEU A 207 12.10 3.27 -6.91
C LEU A 207 13.62 3.23 -6.76
N ASN A 208 14.10 3.63 -5.60
CA ASN A 208 15.48 3.53 -5.18
C ASN A 208 15.63 2.32 -4.27
N PHE A 209 15.97 1.18 -4.85
CA PHE A 209 16.14 -0.03 -4.07
C PHE A 209 17.37 0.08 -3.16
N THR A 210 17.16 0.21 -1.86
CA THR A 210 18.23 0.34 -0.85
C THR A 210 18.91 -0.99 -0.50
N GLY A 211 18.47 -2.09 -1.09
CA GLY A 211 19.05 -3.43 -0.85
C GLY A 211 18.55 -4.13 0.42
N VAL A 212 17.92 -3.42 1.33
CA VAL A 212 17.36 -3.98 2.57
C VAL A 212 16.01 -4.62 2.25
N SER A 213 16.04 -5.85 1.75
CA SER A 213 14.81 -6.63 1.59
C SER A 213 14.44 -7.27 2.91
N SER A 214 13.22 -7.09 3.36
CA SER A 214 12.66 -7.81 4.52
C SER A 214 12.52 -9.33 4.28
N ILE A 215 12.83 -9.79 3.06
CA ILE A 215 12.81 -11.20 2.68
C ILE A 215 14.25 -11.72 2.68
N THR A 216 14.63 -12.45 3.72
CA THR A 216 15.91 -13.16 3.77
C THR A 216 15.89 -14.35 2.82
N SER A 217 17.04 -14.71 2.24
CA SER A 217 17.18 -15.78 1.25
C SER A 217 16.59 -17.14 1.69
N GLY A 218 16.64 -17.47 2.99
CA GLY A 218 16.06 -18.70 3.54
C GLY A 218 14.52 -18.75 3.59
N SER A 219 13.84 -17.59 3.49
CA SER A 219 12.38 -17.50 3.53
C SER A 219 11.74 -17.33 2.15
N PHE A 220 12.52 -17.20 1.09
CA PHE A 220 12.06 -16.79 -0.23
C PHE A 220 10.96 -17.72 -0.81
N TRP A 221 11.21 -19.01 -0.87
CA TRP A 221 10.23 -19.99 -1.37
C TRP A 221 8.97 -20.07 -0.49
N LYS A 222 9.14 -19.93 0.81
CA LYS A 222 8.01 -19.89 1.76
C LYS A 222 7.10 -18.68 1.52
N VAL A 223 7.69 -17.52 1.20
CA VAL A 223 6.94 -16.31 0.87
C VAL A 223 6.20 -16.49 -0.46
N ILE A 224 6.84 -17.03 -1.50
CA ILE A 224 6.18 -17.30 -2.80
C ILE A 224 5.01 -18.26 -2.60
N TYR A 225 5.22 -19.37 -1.90
CA TYR A 225 4.14 -20.32 -1.62
C TYR A 225 2.97 -19.69 -0.87
N SER A 226 3.26 -18.91 0.17
CA SER A 226 2.25 -18.17 0.93
C SER A 226 1.47 -17.19 0.04
N MET A 227 2.16 -16.47 -0.85
CA MET A 227 1.52 -15.54 -1.77
C MET A 227 0.60 -16.26 -2.77
N LEU A 228 1.03 -17.37 -3.34
CA LEU A 228 0.21 -18.17 -4.26
C LEU A 228 -1.01 -18.75 -3.55
N TRP A 229 -0.83 -19.26 -2.34
CA TRP A 229 -1.92 -19.80 -1.52
C TRP A 229 -2.94 -18.72 -1.15
N ASP A 230 -2.48 -17.57 -0.67
CA ASP A 230 -3.35 -16.44 -0.32
C ASP A 230 -4.11 -15.93 -1.58
N THR A 231 -3.44 -15.91 -2.74
CA THR A 231 -4.05 -15.50 -4.02
C THR A 231 -5.14 -16.49 -4.44
N ALA A 232 -4.87 -17.79 -4.34
CA ALA A 232 -5.86 -18.82 -4.61
C ALA A 232 -7.07 -18.73 -3.64
N ALA A 233 -6.80 -18.43 -2.37
CA ALA A 233 -7.84 -18.20 -1.38
C ALA A 233 -8.70 -16.96 -1.68
N VAL A 234 -8.10 -15.87 -2.20
CA VAL A 234 -8.87 -14.69 -2.67
C VAL A 234 -9.75 -15.08 -3.85
N PHE A 235 -9.22 -15.82 -4.82
CA PHE A 235 -9.99 -16.29 -5.98
C PHE A 235 -11.16 -17.17 -5.54
N TYR A 236 -10.93 -18.12 -4.64
CA TYR A 236 -11.96 -19.00 -4.09
C TYR A 236 -13.07 -18.20 -3.39
N ARG A 237 -12.69 -17.23 -2.55
CA ARG A 237 -13.66 -16.35 -1.88
C ARG A 237 -14.46 -15.50 -2.86
N LEU A 238 -13.83 -15.04 -3.94
CA LEU A 238 -14.48 -14.21 -4.95
C LEU A 238 -15.46 -15.00 -5.81
N ARG A 239 -14.99 -16.13 -6.38
CA ARG A 239 -15.70 -16.85 -7.45
C ARG A 239 -16.59 -17.99 -6.96
N ILE A 240 -16.23 -18.61 -5.83
CA ILE A 240 -16.94 -19.79 -5.31
C ILE A 240 -17.82 -19.42 -4.12
N LEU A 241 -17.24 -18.74 -3.11
CA LEU A 241 -17.98 -18.40 -1.90
C LEU A 241 -18.83 -17.13 -2.03
N HIS A 242 -18.61 -16.31 -3.06
CA HIS A 242 -19.24 -15.01 -3.20
C HIS A 242 -19.16 -14.16 -1.91
N TYR A 243 -18.04 -14.32 -1.19
CA TYR A 243 -17.86 -13.77 0.15
C TYR A 243 -17.94 -12.23 0.17
N TYR A 244 -17.43 -11.58 -0.86
CA TYR A 244 -17.38 -10.12 -0.96
C TYR A 244 -18.70 -9.50 -1.43
N ASP A 245 -19.72 -10.32 -1.80
CA ASP A 245 -21.03 -9.87 -2.19
C ASP A 245 -21.93 -9.56 -0.97
N LYS A 246 -21.56 -10.09 0.19
CA LYS A 246 -22.30 -9.86 1.44
C LYS A 246 -22.01 -8.43 1.95
N LYS A 247 -23.08 -7.70 2.23
CA LYS A 247 -23.03 -6.37 2.84
C LYS A 247 -22.50 -6.43 4.27
#